data_a2d814f2dd95ef6e87ad15c613e9c2fe
#
_entry.id   a2d814f2dd95ef6e87ad15c613e9c2fe
#
_cell.length_a   1.000
_cell.length_b   1.000
_cell.length_c   1.000
_cell.angle_alpha   90.00
_cell.angle_beta   90.00
_cell.angle_gamma   90.00
#
_symmetry.space_group_name_H-M   'P 1'
#
loop_
_entity.id
_entity.type
_entity.pdbx_description
1 polymer ?
#
loop_
_entity_poly.entity_id
_entity_poly.type
_entity_poly.pdbx_seq_one_letter_code
_entity_poly.pdbx_strand_id
1 'polypeptide(L)'
;KTYWLIEYEDQLFIMDQHAAHEKVNYERLMKNFKEKEIYSQRLEPPMVVTVSMTEAEALTRYKDAFAGLGFTIESFGGNEYCIREVPANLYGIGERDLFMELLDAVSQENGTLDTEVIASKIATMACKMSIKGNQRVSLMEVEHLLDELMKLENPYQCPHGRPTIIKMSKYEIDKKFKRIV
;
A
#
# COMPACT_ATOMS: atom_id res chain seq x y z
N LYS A 1 -11.39 -5.61 -13.72
CA LYS A 1 -12.60 -5.33 -12.90
C LYS A 1 -12.16 -4.59 -11.67
N THR A 2 -12.91 -3.56 -11.27
CA THR A 2 -12.58 -2.73 -10.12
C THR A 2 -13.38 -3.15 -8.88
N TYR A 3 -14.59 -3.63 -9.09
CA TYR A 3 -15.50 -3.99 -8.01
C TYR A 3 -15.92 -5.46 -8.08
N TRP A 4 -16.09 -6.05 -6.90
CA TRP A 4 -16.66 -7.38 -6.72
C TRP A 4 -17.98 -7.27 -5.99
N LEU A 5 -18.98 -7.98 -6.48
CA LEU A 5 -20.31 -8.05 -5.90
C LEU A 5 -20.40 -9.39 -5.16
N ILE A 6 -20.72 -9.32 -3.88
CA ILE A 6 -20.80 -10.49 -2.99
C ILE A 6 -22.20 -10.48 -2.39
N GLU A 7 -22.95 -11.51 -2.66
CA GLU A 7 -24.25 -11.73 -2.01
C GLU A 7 -24.03 -12.64 -0.81
N TYR A 8 -24.48 -12.18 0.34
CA TYR A 8 -24.41 -12.96 1.58
C TYR A 8 -25.62 -12.64 2.45
N GLU A 9 -26.37 -13.67 2.85
CA GLU A 9 -27.66 -13.54 3.48
C GLU A 9 -28.58 -12.64 2.63
N ASP A 10 -29.34 -11.72 3.23
CA ASP A 10 -30.20 -10.78 2.50
C ASP A 10 -29.52 -9.43 2.21
N GLN A 11 -28.18 -9.43 1.97
CA GLN A 11 -27.40 -8.22 1.73
C GLN A 11 -26.49 -8.37 0.52
N LEU A 12 -26.29 -7.26 -0.18
CA LEU A 12 -25.29 -7.11 -1.23
C LEU A 12 -24.09 -6.33 -0.70
N PHE A 13 -22.91 -6.93 -0.77
CA PHE A 13 -21.65 -6.28 -0.48
C PHE A 13 -20.94 -5.93 -1.78
N ILE A 14 -20.36 -4.76 -1.83
CA ILE A 14 -19.56 -4.28 -2.96
C ILE A 14 -18.18 -3.98 -2.44
N MET A 15 -17.19 -4.77 -2.86
CA MET A 15 -15.79 -4.61 -2.48
C MET A 15 -15.02 -3.87 -3.59
N ASP A 16 -14.33 -2.79 -3.23
CA ASP A 16 -13.33 -2.15 -4.08
C ASP A 16 -12.02 -2.94 -3.98
N GLN A 17 -11.67 -3.63 -5.06
CA GLN A 17 -10.48 -4.46 -5.14
C GLN A 17 -9.19 -3.69 -4.82
N HIS A 18 -9.07 -2.45 -5.30
CA HIS A 18 -7.87 -1.64 -5.06
C HIS A 18 -7.77 -1.22 -3.60
N ALA A 19 -8.85 -0.68 -3.04
CA ALA A 19 -8.88 -0.27 -1.64
C ALA A 19 -8.64 -1.46 -0.70
N ALA A 20 -9.15 -2.66 -1.03
CA ALA A 20 -8.92 -3.88 -0.28
C ALA A 20 -7.45 -4.31 -0.31
N HIS A 21 -6.82 -4.35 -1.49
CA HIS A 21 -5.39 -4.67 -1.61
C HIS A 21 -4.51 -3.63 -0.89
N GLU A 22 -4.78 -2.33 -1.06
CA GLU A 22 -4.07 -1.27 -0.35
C GLU A 22 -4.14 -1.51 1.17
N LYS A 23 -5.32 -1.82 1.69
CA LYS A 23 -5.54 -2.05 3.12
C LYS A 23 -4.75 -3.26 3.62
N VAL A 24 -4.87 -4.41 2.97
CA VAL A 24 -4.18 -5.65 3.35
C VAL A 24 -2.67 -5.46 3.30
N ASN A 25 -2.13 -4.88 2.23
CA ASN A 25 -0.70 -4.67 2.08
C ASN A 25 -0.15 -3.68 3.12
N TYR A 26 -0.88 -2.58 3.36
CA TYR A 26 -0.50 -1.60 4.38
C TYR A 26 -0.44 -2.22 5.78
N GLU A 27 -1.48 -2.94 6.19
CA GLU A 27 -1.52 -3.58 7.53
C GLU A 27 -0.41 -4.62 7.70
N ARG A 28 -0.11 -5.38 6.64
CA ARG A 28 0.99 -6.34 6.62
C ARG A 28 2.34 -5.64 6.80
N LEU A 29 2.61 -4.56 6.05
CA LEU A 29 3.83 -3.79 6.18
C LEU A 29 3.99 -3.18 7.56
N MET A 30 2.94 -2.57 8.08
CA MET A 30 3.00 -1.92 9.40
C MET A 30 3.10 -2.93 10.54
N LYS A 31 2.46 -4.10 10.40
CA LYS A 31 2.63 -5.20 11.35
C LYS A 31 4.09 -5.68 11.37
N ASN A 32 4.65 -5.98 10.19
CA ASN A 32 6.03 -6.43 10.08
C ASN A 32 7.01 -5.38 10.61
N PHE A 33 6.77 -4.11 10.33
CA PHE A 33 7.56 -3.01 10.87
C PHE A 33 7.56 -2.99 12.42
N LYS A 34 6.38 -3.13 13.05
CA LYS A 34 6.23 -3.14 14.51
C LYS A 34 6.86 -4.38 15.14
N GLU A 35 6.71 -5.53 14.51
CA GLU A 35 7.28 -6.81 14.96
C GLU A 35 8.78 -6.94 14.61
N LYS A 36 9.34 -5.97 13.89
CA LYS A 36 10.73 -5.97 13.37
C LYS A 36 11.04 -7.18 12.49
N GLU A 37 10.02 -7.69 11.80
CA GLU A 37 10.13 -8.73 10.80
C GLU A 37 10.26 -8.08 9.42
N ILE A 38 11.44 -8.21 8.80
CA ILE A 38 11.73 -7.55 7.53
C ILE A 38 11.62 -8.58 6.41
N TYR A 39 10.69 -8.35 5.48
CA TYR A 39 10.52 -9.14 4.27
C TYR A 39 10.84 -8.27 3.05
N SER A 40 11.95 -8.56 2.39
CA SER A 40 12.45 -7.81 1.24
C SER A 40 12.43 -8.65 -0.03
N GLN A 41 12.29 -7.97 -1.15
CA GLN A 41 12.50 -8.49 -2.49
C GLN A 41 13.76 -7.86 -3.08
N ARG A 42 14.71 -8.69 -3.50
CA ARG A 42 15.93 -8.20 -4.16
C ARG A 42 15.63 -7.73 -5.58
N LEU A 43 16.23 -6.61 -5.97
CA LEU A 43 16.18 -6.10 -7.33
C LEU A 43 17.40 -6.61 -8.12
N GLU A 44 17.15 -7.19 -9.29
CA GLU A 44 18.20 -7.62 -10.20
C GLU A 44 17.90 -7.16 -11.63
N PRO A 45 18.66 -6.19 -12.15
CA PRO A 45 19.76 -5.47 -11.51
C PRO A 45 19.29 -4.53 -10.40
N PRO A 46 20.17 -4.12 -9.47
CA PRO A 46 19.85 -3.07 -8.50
C PRO A 46 19.51 -1.75 -9.19
N MET A 47 18.63 -0.98 -8.59
CA MET A 47 18.22 0.31 -9.13
C MET A 47 19.15 1.42 -8.64
N VAL A 48 19.75 2.16 -9.57
CA VAL A 48 20.57 3.34 -9.23
C VAL A 48 19.77 4.61 -9.54
N VAL A 49 19.65 5.48 -8.55
CA VAL A 49 18.94 6.77 -8.65
C VAL A 49 19.87 7.92 -8.32
N THR A 50 19.71 9.03 -9.04
CA THR A 50 20.35 10.31 -8.72
C THR A 50 19.33 11.18 -8.00
N VAL A 51 19.66 11.68 -6.83
CA VAL A 51 18.77 12.43 -5.97
C VAL A 51 19.23 13.86 -5.76
N SER A 52 18.31 14.76 -5.43
CA SER A 52 18.62 16.12 -4.98
C SER A 52 19.22 16.11 -3.58
N MET A 53 19.78 17.25 -3.13
CA MET A 53 20.28 17.39 -1.76
C MET A 53 19.16 17.17 -0.72
N THR A 54 17.96 17.68 -0.98
CA THR A 54 16.80 17.53 -0.10
C THR A 54 16.36 16.07 0.04
N GLU A 55 16.34 15.34 -1.06
CA GLU A 55 16.03 13.91 -1.08
C GLU A 55 17.14 13.08 -0.39
N ALA A 56 18.42 13.42 -0.57
CA ALA A 56 19.53 12.77 0.12
C ALA A 56 19.46 12.98 1.65
N GLU A 57 19.10 14.18 2.08
CA GLU A 57 18.83 14.47 3.50
C GLU A 57 17.66 13.65 4.03
N ALA A 58 16.56 13.52 3.26
CA ALA A 58 15.41 12.70 3.63
C ALA A 58 15.79 11.23 3.75
N LEU A 59 16.54 10.66 2.79
CA LEU A 59 17.04 9.28 2.87
C LEU A 59 17.91 9.05 4.12
N THR A 60 18.75 10.02 4.47
CA THR A 60 19.58 9.94 5.68
C THR A 60 18.74 10.04 6.94
N ARG A 61 17.82 10.99 6.99
CA ARG A 61 16.95 11.27 8.13
C ARG A 61 16.03 10.10 8.46
N TYR A 62 15.45 9.47 7.44
CA TYR A 62 14.44 8.41 7.56
C TYR A 62 14.97 7.01 7.24
N LYS A 63 16.30 6.83 7.30
CA LYS A 63 16.97 5.56 6.98
C LYS A 63 16.37 4.37 7.72
N ASP A 64 16.09 4.52 9.01
CA ASP A 64 15.58 3.44 9.86
C ASP A 64 14.12 3.08 9.48
N ALA A 65 13.31 4.05 9.07
CA ALA A 65 11.96 3.79 8.58
C ALA A 65 11.99 3.01 7.25
N PHE A 66 12.84 3.40 6.31
CA PHE A 66 13.02 2.68 5.06
C PHE A 66 13.52 1.25 5.29
N ALA A 67 14.56 1.09 6.12
CA ALA A 67 15.13 -0.22 6.44
C ALA A 67 14.12 -1.13 7.16
N GLY A 68 13.38 -0.59 8.12
CA GLY A 68 12.33 -1.33 8.85
C GLY A 68 11.17 -1.80 7.98
N LEU A 69 10.93 -1.14 6.84
CA LEU A 69 9.93 -1.55 5.86
C LEU A 69 10.47 -2.53 4.81
N GLY A 70 11.78 -2.77 4.77
CA GLY A 70 12.40 -3.72 3.86
C GLY A 70 13.10 -3.09 2.64
N PHE A 71 13.39 -1.79 2.68
CA PHE A 71 14.26 -1.17 1.69
C PHE A 71 15.73 -1.33 2.11
N THR A 72 16.59 -1.74 1.16
CA THR A 72 18.04 -1.67 1.31
C THR A 72 18.58 -0.61 0.37
N ILE A 73 19.00 0.53 0.92
CA ILE A 73 19.45 1.72 0.21
C ILE A 73 20.89 2.03 0.63
N GLU A 74 21.80 2.08 -0.34
CA GLU A 74 23.21 2.33 -0.15
C GLU A 74 23.64 3.58 -0.93
N SER A 75 24.55 4.39 -0.37
CA SER A 75 25.21 5.46 -1.12
C SER A 75 26.12 4.85 -2.20
N PHE A 76 26.00 5.33 -3.42
CA PHE A 76 26.80 4.87 -4.57
C PHE A 76 27.89 5.89 -4.99
N GLY A 77 27.96 7.00 -4.28
CA GLY A 77 28.89 8.10 -4.49
C GLY A 77 28.21 9.38 -4.98
N GLY A 78 28.67 10.54 -4.48
CA GLY A 78 28.02 11.82 -4.76
C GLY A 78 26.54 11.82 -4.37
N ASN A 79 25.68 12.17 -5.31
CA ASN A 79 24.22 12.18 -5.13
C ASN A 79 23.54 10.91 -5.67
N GLU A 80 24.30 9.84 -5.88
CA GLU A 80 23.77 8.57 -6.37
C GLU A 80 23.54 7.58 -5.23
N TYR A 81 22.41 6.88 -5.28
CA TYR A 81 22.02 5.84 -4.34
C TYR A 81 21.64 4.57 -5.10
N CYS A 82 22.03 3.44 -4.54
CA CYS A 82 21.72 2.11 -5.03
C CYS A 82 20.67 1.46 -4.14
N ILE A 83 19.50 1.17 -4.72
CA ILE A 83 18.42 0.45 -4.06
C ILE A 83 18.56 -1.02 -4.46
N ARG A 84 18.93 -1.87 -3.49
CA ARG A 84 19.15 -3.31 -3.69
C ARG A 84 17.92 -4.13 -3.43
N GLU A 85 17.13 -3.69 -2.45
CA GLU A 85 15.94 -4.40 -2.02
C GLU A 85 14.79 -3.42 -1.76
N VAL A 86 13.59 -3.91 -1.98
CA VAL A 86 12.33 -3.21 -1.69
C VAL A 86 11.41 -4.14 -0.88
N PRO A 87 10.40 -3.61 -0.17
CA PRO A 87 9.46 -4.46 0.55
C PRO A 87 8.87 -5.55 -0.34
N ALA A 88 8.80 -6.77 0.18
CA ALA A 88 8.20 -7.89 -0.54
C ALA A 88 6.71 -7.64 -0.82
N ASN A 89 6.21 -8.19 -1.94
CA ASN A 89 4.80 -8.09 -2.37
C ASN A 89 4.31 -6.68 -2.73
N LEU A 90 5.21 -5.71 -2.92
CA LEU A 90 4.89 -4.40 -3.47
C LEU A 90 5.29 -4.34 -4.95
N TYR A 91 4.41 -4.80 -5.82
CA TYR A 91 4.62 -4.79 -7.26
C TYR A 91 4.74 -3.36 -7.79
N GLY A 92 5.77 -3.11 -8.60
CA GLY A 92 5.99 -1.83 -9.24
C GLY A 92 6.81 -0.82 -8.45
N ILE A 93 6.99 -0.97 -7.13
CA ILE A 93 7.84 -0.06 -6.34
C ILE A 93 9.34 -0.16 -6.70
N GLY A 94 9.75 -1.25 -7.36
CA GLY A 94 11.07 -1.38 -7.94
C GLY A 94 11.27 -0.59 -9.23
N GLU A 95 10.25 0.10 -9.74
CA GLU A 95 10.36 1.01 -10.87
C GLU A 95 10.91 2.35 -10.38
N ARG A 96 11.89 2.88 -11.11
CA ARG A 96 12.60 4.11 -10.76
C ARG A 96 11.66 5.29 -10.49
N ASP A 97 10.71 5.52 -11.39
CA ASP A 97 9.82 6.67 -11.32
C ASP A 97 8.93 6.63 -10.08
N LEU A 98 8.44 5.44 -9.71
CA LEU A 98 7.62 5.25 -8.52
C LEU A 98 8.43 5.44 -7.23
N PHE A 99 9.67 4.97 -7.20
CA PHE A 99 10.56 5.21 -6.06
C PHE A 99 10.88 6.70 -5.90
N MET A 100 11.15 7.40 -7.00
CA MET A 100 11.42 8.85 -6.98
C MET A 100 10.20 9.66 -6.53
N GLU A 101 8.97 9.28 -6.96
CA GLU A 101 7.73 9.91 -6.50
C GLU A 101 7.55 9.72 -4.98
N LEU A 102 7.82 8.52 -4.46
CA LEU A 102 7.81 8.24 -3.03
C LEU A 102 8.83 9.12 -2.27
N LEU A 103 10.05 9.20 -2.79
CA LEU A 103 11.13 9.94 -2.16
C LEU A 103 10.85 11.46 -2.15
N ASP A 104 10.36 12.01 -3.26
CA ASP A 104 9.96 13.41 -3.36
C ASP A 104 8.90 13.75 -2.29
N ALA A 105 7.86 12.95 -2.19
CA ALA A 105 6.79 13.18 -1.22
C ALA A 105 7.26 13.08 0.25
N VAL A 106 8.23 12.22 0.54
CA VAL A 106 8.84 12.12 1.89
C VAL A 106 9.79 13.28 2.15
N SER A 107 10.51 13.77 1.12
CA SER A 107 11.45 14.87 1.24
C SER A 107 10.79 16.23 1.54
N GLN A 108 9.51 16.38 1.16
CA GLN A 108 8.73 17.60 1.43
C GLN A 108 8.23 17.70 2.88
N GLU A 109 8.43 16.66 3.69
CA GLU A 109 8.03 16.68 5.10
C GLU A 109 8.91 17.63 5.92
N ASN A 110 8.26 18.65 6.49
CA ASN A 110 8.90 19.61 7.36
C ASN A 110 8.92 19.10 8.82
N GLY A 111 10.11 18.91 9.36
CA GLY A 111 10.30 18.55 10.77
C GLY A 111 10.84 17.14 11.00
N THR A 112 11.11 16.82 12.25
CA THR A 112 11.50 15.48 12.72
C THR A 112 10.21 14.74 13.11
N LEU A 113 9.65 13.98 12.18
CA LEU A 113 8.54 13.09 12.49
C LEU A 113 9.09 11.81 13.16
N ASP A 114 8.25 11.20 13.99
CA ASP A 114 8.54 9.90 14.58
C ASP A 114 8.73 8.85 13.46
N THR A 115 9.65 7.92 13.68
CA THR A 115 9.98 6.85 12.75
C THR A 115 8.74 6.04 12.36
N GLU A 116 7.81 5.78 13.28
CA GLU A 116 6.56 5.06 13.00
C GLU A 116 5.63 5.89 12.09
N VAL A 117 5.54 7.20 12.30
CA VAL A 117 4.73 8.09 11.47
C VAL A 117 5.25 8.13 10.04
N ILE A 118 6.57 8.23 9.87
CA ILE A 118 7.20 8.19 8.54
C ILE A 118 7.07 6.82 7.90
N ALA A 119 7.25 5.73 8.64
CA ALA A 119 7.05 4.38 8.13
C ALA A 119 5.61 4.18 7.63
N SER A 120 4.62 4.66 8.39
CA SER A 120 3.20 4.64 7.99
C SER A 120 2.98 5.42 6.68
N LYS A 121 3.60 6.59 6.53
CA LYS A 121 3.49 7.39 5.30
C LYS A 121 4.12 6.69 4.10
N ILE A 122 5.35 6.16 4.26
CA ILE A 122 6.03 5.39 3.21
C ILE A 122 5.20 4.16 2.82
N ALA A 123 4.70 3.41 3.80
CA ALA A 123 3.87 2.23 3.56
C ALA A 123 2.57 2.57 2.81
N THR A 124 1.90 3.65 3.21
CA THR A 124 0.68 4.14 2.55
C THR A 124 0.94 4.46 1.08
N MET A 125 1.99 5.21 0.79
CA MET A 125 2.34 5.60 -0.58
C MET A 125 2.80 4.40 -1.42
N ALA A 126 3.67 3.54 -0.86
CA ALA A 126 4.16 2.35 -1.54
C ALA A 126 3.01 1.40 -1.91
N CYS A 127 2.04 1.18 -1.02
CA CYS A 127 0.87 0.37 -1.31
C CYS A 127 0.00 0.97 -2.42
N LYS A 128 -0.22 2.29 -2.41
CA LYS A 128 -0.96 2.99 -3.47
C LYS A 128 -0.29 2.86 -4.83
N MET A 129 1.03 3.04 -4.88
CA MET A 129 1.82 3.00 -6.12
C MET A 129 1.95 1.58 -6.69
N SER A 130 2.00 0.56 -5.82
CA SER A 130 2.18 -0.84 -6.24
C SER A 130 0.95 -1.44 -6.92
N ILE A 131 -0.25 -0.85 -6.72
CA ILE A 131 -1.50 -1.36 -7.27
C ILE A 131 -1.77 -0.66 -8.60
N LYS A 132 -1.28 -1.24 -9.68
CA LYS A 132 -1.65 -0.79 -11.04
C LYS A 132 -3.10 -1.22 -11.33
N GLY A 133 -3.93 -0.24 -11.68
CA GLY A 133 -5.32 -0.47 -12.05
C GLY A 133 -5.47 -1.48 -13.21
N ASN A 134 -6.53 -2.26 -13.19
CA ASN A 134 -6.94 -3.17 -14.26
C ASN A 134 -6.28 -4.57 -14.28
N GLN A 135 -5.61 -5.02 -13.24
CA GLN A 135 -5.25 -6.44 -13.17
C GLN A 135 -6.52 -7.31 -13.10
N ARG A 136 -6.59 -8.31 -13.97
CA ARG A 136 -7.63 -9.34 -13.90
C ARG A 136 -7.27 -10.30 -12.78
N VAL A 137 -8.00 -10.24 -11.70
CA VAL A 137 -7.86 -11.12 -10.55
C VAL A 137 -8.82 -12.28 -10.73
N SER A 138 -8.39 -13.50 -10.44
CA SER A 138 -9.23 -14.69 -10.45
C SER A 138 -10.16 -14.71 -9.23
N LEU A 139 -11.20 -15.53 -9.26
CA LEU A 139 -12.12 -15.68 -8.14
C LEU A 139 -11.38 -16.14 -6.88
N MET A 140 -10.44 -17.09 -7.01
CA MET A 140 -9.64 -17.61 -5.88
C MET A 140 -8.79 -16.53 -5.22
N GLU A 141 -8.19 -15.63 -6.03
CA GLU A 141 -7.41 -14.50 -5.50
C GLU A 141 -8.29 -13.49 -4.76
N VAL A 142 -9.53 -13.29 -5.24
CA VAL A 142 -10.50 -12.42 -4.57
C VAL A 142 -11.00 -13.02 -3.26
N GLU A 143 -11.29 -14.30 -3.23
CA GLU A 143 -11.67 -15.02 -2.00
C GLU A 143 -10.53 -14.93 -0.97
N HIS A 144 -9.28 -15.14 -1.39
CA HIS A 144 -8.12 -14.98 -0.51
C HIS A 144 -7.97 -13.56 0.01
N LEU A 145 -8.12 -12.56 -0.88
CA LEU A 145 -8.08 -11.14 -0.49
C LEU A 145 -9.17 -10.80 0.53
N LEU A 146 -10.39 -11.30 0.30
CA LEU A 146 -11.51 -11.10 1.23
C LEU A 146 -11.21 -11.72 2.60
N ASP A 147 -10.68 -12.95 2.62
CA ASP A 147 -10.30 -13.65 3.84
C ASP A 147 -9.19 -12.89 4.62
N GLU A 148 -8.20 -12.36 3.93
CA GLU A 148 -7.16 -11.55 4.55
C GLU A 148 -7.73 -10.23 5.10
N LEU A 149 -8.56 -9.56 4.31
CA LEU A 149 -9.19 -8.30 4.68
C LEU A 149 -10.06 -8.46 5.94
N MET A 150 -10.87 -9.50 6.01
CA MET A 150 -11.80 -9.74 7.13
C MET A 150 -11.09 -10.17 8.43
N LYS A 151 -9.82 -10.56 8.38
CA LYS A 151 -8.98 -10.82 9.57
C LYS A 151 -8.40 -9.55 10.19
N LEU A 152 -8.47 -8.42 9.49
CA LEU A 152 -7.95 -7.15 10.00
C LEU A 152 -8.87 -6.57 11.07
N GLU A 153 -8.30 -5.81 12.01
CA GLU A 153 -9.05 -5.15 13.09
C GLU A 153 -10.08 -4.14 12.53
N ASN A 154 -9.70 -3.40 11.48
CA ASN A 154 -10.59 -2.49 10.75
C ASN A 154 -10.52 -2.76 9.24
N PRO A 155 -11.36 -3.66 8.71
CA PRO A 155 -11.33 -4.02 7.29
C PRO A 155 -12.02 -2.99 6.37
N TYR A 156 -12.76 -2.01 6.91
CA TYR A 156 -13.74 -1.22 6.15
C TYR A 156 -13.19 0.03 5.49
N GLN A 157 -11.98 0.45 5.82
CA GLN A 157 -11.34 1.64 5.27
C GLN A 157 -9.88 1.40 4.91
N CYS A 158 -9.46 1.85 3.71
CA CYS A 158 -8.05 1.85 3.34
C CYS A 158 -7.28 3.00 4.05
N PRO A 159 -5.94 3.02 4.00
CA PRO A 159 -5.14 4.08 4.63
C PRO A 159 -5.45 5.50 4.14
N HIS A 160 -6.06 5.62 2.95
CA HIS A 160 -6.49 6.90 2.37
C HIS A 160 -7.94 7.29 2.76
N GLY A 161 -8.60 6.54 3.65
CA GLY A 161 -9.97 6.79 4.08
C GLY A 161 -11.07 6.34 3.10
N ARG A 162 -10.72 5.66 1.99
CA ARG A 162 -11.71 5.11 1.06
C ARG A 162 -12.32 3.83 1.63
N PRO A 163 -13.64 3.63 1.50
CA PRO A 163 -14.25 2.37 1.86
C PRO A 163 -13.66 1.21 1.04
N THR A 164 -13.36 0.10 1.70
CA THR A 164 -12.94 -1.16 1.07
C THR A 164 -14.13 -2.00 0.67
N ILE A 165 -15.15 -2.03 1.54
CA ILE A 165 -16.41 -2.74 1.34
C ILE A 165 -17.56 -1.81 1.76
N ILE A 166 -18.57 -1.73 0.92
CA ILE A 166 -19.85 -1.13 1.25
C ILE A 166 -20.94 -2.19 1.19
N LYS A 167 -22.04 -1.98 1.91
CA LYS A 167 -23.19 -2.90 1.90
C LYS A 167 -24.47 -2.21 1.52
N MET A 168 -25.36 -2.95 0.91
CA MET A 168 -26.75 -2.56 0.62
C MET A 168 -27.68 -3.67 1.11
N SER A 169 -28.63 -3.32 1.95
CA SER A 169 -29.68 -4.22 2.37
C SER A 169 -30.70 -4.47 1.24
N LYS A 170 -31.42 -5.57 1.31
CA LYS A 170 -32.53 -5.84 0.41
C LYS A 170 -33.56 -4.70 0.40
N TYR A 171 -33.85 -4.11 1.55
CA TYR A 171 -34.75 -2.95 1.68
C TYR A 171 -34.25 -1.76 0.84
N GLU A 172 -32.96 -1.42 0.93
CA GLU A 172 -32.37 -0.32 0.16
C GLU A 172 -32.40 -0.59 -1.35
N ILE A 173 -32.19 -1.85 -1.75
CA ILE A 173 -32.29 -2.30 -3.13
C ILE A 173 -33.74 -2.15 -3.62
N ASP A 174 -34.71 -2.68 -2.88
CA ASP A 174 -36.13 -2.63 -3.22
C ASP A 174 -36.62 -1.17 -3.31
N LYS A 175 -36.15 -0.27 -2.42
CA LYS A 175 -36.43 1.15 -2.47
C LYS A 175 -35.89 1.80 -3.75
N LYS A 176 -34.66 1.44 -4.17
CA LYS A 176 -34.08 1.93 -5.44
C LYS A 176 -34.89 1.51 -6.65
N PHE A 177 -35.46 0.31 -6.63
CA PHE A 177 -36.36 -0.20 -7.67
C PHE A 177 -37.83 0.27 -7.51
N LYS A 178 -38.12 1.15 -6.53
CA LYS A 178 -39.46 1.65 -6.21
C LYS A 178 -40.49 0.53 -5.95
N ARG A 179 -40.01 -0.58 -5.37
CA ARG A 179 -40.88 -1.70 -4.95
C ARG A 179 -41.52 -1.48 -3.59
N ILE A 180 -40.92 -0.59 -2.81
CA ILE A 180 -41.39 -0.13 -1.52
C ILE A 180 -41.31 1.40 -1.47
N VAL A 181 -42.26 2.02 -0.77
CA VAL A 181 -42.36 3.49 -0.61
C VAL A 181 -41.61 3.93 0.65
#